data_a84a2c84b9c387215472185b836f9766
#
_entry.id   a84a2c84b9c387215472185b836f9766
#
_cell.length_a   1.000
_cell.length_b   1.000
_cell.length_c   1.000
_cell.angle_alpha   90.00
_cell.angle_beta   90.00
_cell.angle_gamma   90.00
#
_symmetry.space_group_name_H-M   'P 1'
#
loop_
_entity.id
_entity.type
_entity.pdbx_description
1 polymer ?
#
loop_
_entity_poly.entity_id
_entity_poly.type
_entity_poly.pdbx_seq_one_letter_code
_entity_poly.pdbx_strand_id
1 'polypeptide(L)'
;IRDEYMRLFIGVGRGEILPYASYYLTGFLNDKPLANLRNDMAELGIERAEGVKDPEDHIVSLFDIMGGMIRGTFGVPTELVAQAQFFKKHIEPWAPVLMQDIEAAKQAVFYAPVGTIGQAFMDIESAAFDMGEAG
;
A
#
# COMPACT_ATOMS: atom_id res chain seq x y z
N ILE A 1 6.63 -17.74 -4.83
CA ILE A 1 5.68 -16.68 -4.50
C ILE A 1 6.09 -15.37 -5.16
N ARG A 2 7.38 -15.02 -5.05
CA ARG A 2 7.86 -13.78 -5.67
C ARG A 2 7.73 -13.81 -7.18
N ASP A 3 8.02 -14.96 -7.82
CA ASP A 3 7.92 -15.09 -9.27
C ASP A 3 6.46 -14.98 -9.72
N GLU A 4 5.52 -15.56 -8.96
CA GLU A 4 4.11 -15.41 -9.26
C GLU A 4 3.64 -13.98 -9.05
N TYR A 5 4.14 -13.33 -7.99
CA TYR A 5 3.84 -11.93 -7.74
C TYR A 5 4.29 -11.07 -8.92
N MET A 6 5.53 -11.24 -9.36
CA MET A 6 6.06 -10.49 -10.50
C MET A 6 5.27 -10.77 -11.76
N ARG A 7 4.90 -12.02 -11.99
CA ARG A 7 4.10 -12.40 -13.15
C ARG A 7 2.73 -11.72 -13.10
N LEU A 8 2.09 -11.74 -11.94
CA LEU A 8 0.77 -11.15 -11.77
C LEU A 8 0.79 -9.64 -11.98
N PHE A 9 1.75 -8.94 -11.40
CA PHE A 9 1.75 -7.48 -11.41
C PHE A 9 2.49 -6.86 -12.59
N ILE A 10 3.33 -7.62 -13.29
CA ILE A 10 4.13 -7.07 -14.39
C ILE A 10 3.75 -7.69 -15.72
N GLY A 11 3.59 -9.01 -15.79
CA GLY A 11 3.35 -9.72 -17.03
C GLY A 11 1.88 -9.93 -17.36
N VAL A 12 1.05 -10.06 -16.35
CA VAL A 12 -0.37 -10.35 -16.51
C VAL A 12 -1.12 -9.10 -16.95
N GLY A 13 -2.04 -9.28 -17.88
CA GLY A 13 -2.85 -8.16 -18.34
C GLY A 13 -2.04 -7.08 -19.03
N ARG A 14 -0.83 -7.41 -19.46
CA ARG A 14 0.07 -6.48 -20.18
C ARG A 14 0.39 -5.25 -19.34
N GLY A 15 0.62 -5.45 -18.07
CA GLY A 15 0.93 -4.36 -17.17
C GLY A 15 -0.28 -3.57 -16.71
N GLU A 16 -1.45 -4.15 -16.80
CA GLU A 16 -2.67 -3.51 -16.35
C GLU A 16 -2.72 -3.33 -14.84
N ILE A 17 -2.04 -4.20 -14.11
CA ILE A 17 -1.96 -4.10 -12.66
C ILE A 17 -0.57 -3.61 -12.30
N LEU A 18 -0.47 -2.32 -12.00
CA LEU A 18 0.74 -1.66 -11.51
C LEU A 18 0.44 -1.17 -10.10
N PRO A 19 0.89 -1.89 -9.06
CA PRO A 19 0.43 -1.67 -7.68
C PRO A 19 1.12 -0.49 -7.01
N TYR A 20 1.04 0.66 -7.62
CA TYR A 20 1.63 1.91 -7.14
C TYR A 20 0.56 2.97 -6.97
N ALA A 21 0.61 3.69 -5.85
CA ALA A 21 -0.36 4.75 -5.58
C ALA A 21 -0.40 5.79 -6.70
N SER A 22 0.77 6.21 -7.18
CA SER A 22 0.84 7.19 -8.26
C SER A 22 0.07 6.72 -9.50
N TYR A 23 0.26 5.46 -9.88
CA TYR A 23 -0.42 4.94 -11.07
C TYR A 23 -1.93 4.89 -10.89
N TYR A 24 -2.40 4.41 -9.74
CA TYR A 24 -3.85 4.28 -9.50
C TYR A 24 -4.54 5.62 -9.33
N LEU A 25 -3.83 6.63 -8.80
CA LEU A 25 -4.43 7.92 -8.52
C LEU A 25 -4.28 8.93 -9.67
N THR A 26 -3.25 8.78 -10.52
CA THR A 26 -2.99 9.76 -11.59
C THR A 26 -2.85 9.14 -12.97
N GLY A 27 -2.67 7.84 -13.07
CA GLY A 27 -2.40 7.16 -14.34
C GLY A 27 -0.93 7.11 -14.72
N PHE A 28 -0.05 7.68 -13.91
CA PHE A 28 1.38 7.73 -14.19
C PHE A 28 2.18 7.28 -12.97
N LEU A 29 3.33 6.63 -13.21
CA LEU A 29 4.28 6.31 -12.16
C LEU A 29 5.07 7.57 -11.77
N ASN A 30 5.64 7.55 -10.56
CA ASN A 30 6.52 8.61 -10.07
C ASN A 30 5.88 10.01 -10.12
N ASP A 31 4.64 10.09 -9.69
CA ASP A 31 3.87 11.33 -9.72
C ASP A 31 3.64 11.88 -8.30
N LYS A 32 2.78 12.87 -8.17
CA LYS A 32 2.51 13.58 -6.90
C LYS A 32 2.25 12.68 -5.69
N PRO A 33 1.50 11.58 -5.79
CA PRO A 33 1.31 10.72 -4.64
C PRO A 33 2.63 10.21 -4.06
N LEU A 34 3.62 9.90 -4.91
CA LEU A 34 4.93 9.47 -4.43
C LEU A 34 5.66 10.62 -3.73
N ALA A 35 5.59 11.83 -4.28
CA ALA A 35 6.22 12.99 -3.67
C ALA A 35 5.60 13.29 -2.31
N ASN A 36 4.28 13.21 -2.21
CA ASN A 36 3.57 13.39 -0.94
C ASN A 36 3.97 12.34 0.09
N LEU A 37 4.10 11.09 -0.36
CA LEU A 37 4.54 9.99 0.51
C LEU A 37 5.95 10.25 1.05
N ARG A 38 6.87 10.66 0.20
CA ARG A 38 8.25 10.93 0.60
C ARG A 38 8.32 12.08 1.60
N ASN A 39 7.50 13.10 1.43
CA ASN A 39 7.42 14.18 2.39
C ASN A 39 6.93 13.69 3.74
N ASP A 40 5.89 12.88 3.76
CA ASP A 40 5.34 12.35 5.01
C ASP A 40 6.31 11.37 5.68
N MET A 41 7.01 10.55 4.89
CA MET A 41 8.05 9.68 5.42
C MET A 41 9.15 10.47 6.12
N ALA A 42 9.59 11.56 5.50
CA ALA A 42 10.62 12.41 6.10
C ALA A 42 10.15 13.00 7.42
N GLU A 43 8.91 13.46 7.49
CA GLU A 43 8.35 13.99 8.74
C GLU A 43 8.27 12.93 9.84
N LEU A 44 8.03 11.68 9.46
CA LEU A 44 7.96 10.57 10.41
C LEU A 44 9.34 9.96 10.74
N GLY A 45 10.40 10.48 10.13
CA GLY A 45 11.74 9.95 10.33
C GLY A 45 11.99 8.62 9.65
N ILE A 46 11.22 8.30 8.61
CA ILE A 46 11.34 7.06 7.87
C ILE A 46 12.22 7.31 6.65
N GLU A 47 13.34 6.60 6.59
CA GLU A 47 14.27 6.72 5.49
C GLU A 47 14.05 5.61 4.46
N ARG A 48 14.33 5.93 3.21
CA ARG A 48 14.32 4.95 2.13
C ARG A 48 15.47 3.96 2.33
N ALA A 49 15.18 2.67 2.21
CA ALA A 49 16.20 1.64 2.32
C ALA A 49 17.21 1.75 1.17
N GLU A 50 18.50 1.59 1.49
CA GLU A 50 19.56 1.60 0.48
C GLU A 50 19.38 0.41 -0.48
N GLY A 51 19.64 0.66 -1.75
CA GLY A 51 19.57 -0.38 -2.77
C GLY A 51 18.17 -0.69 -3.26
N VAL A 52 17.14 -0.13 -2.66
CA VAL A 52 15.76 -0.29 -3.14
C VAL A 52 15.56 0.67 -4.29
N LYS A 53 15.25 0.12 -5.47
CA LYS A 53 15.06 0.91 -6.68
C LYS A 53 13.59 1.24 -6.96
N ASP A 54 12.67 0.43 -6.44
CA ASP A 54 11.25 0.66 -6.66
C ASP A 54 10.77 1.88 -5.88
N PRO A 55 9.83 2.66 -6.46
CA PRO A 55 9.21 3.75 -5.73
C PRO A 55 8.50 3.24 -4.48
N GLU A 56 8.58 4.02 -3.41
CA GLU A 56 8.06 3.62 -2.11
C GLU A 56 6.53 3.53 -2.06
N ASP A 57 5.83 4.06 -3.05
CA ASP A 57 4.36 3.98 -3.13
C ASP A 57 3.84 2.65 -3.69
N HIS A 58 4.71 1.67 -3.88
CA HIS A 58 4.31 0.30 -4.13
C HIS A 58 3.54 -0.25 -2.92
N ILE A 59 2.49 -1.03 -3.17
CA ILE A 59 1.62 -1.50 -2.08
C ILE A 59 2.38 -2.28 -0.99
N VAL A 60 3.37 -3.08 -1.37
CA VAL A 60 4.16 -3.85 -0.40
C VAL A 60 4.98 -2.90 0.47
N SER A 61 5.59 -1.88 -0.13
CA SER A 61 6.35 -0.87 0.63
C SER A 61 5.44 -0.13 1.62
N LEU A 62 4.24 0.21 1.20
CA LEU A 62 3.29 0.91 2.08
C LEU A 62 2.87 0.03 3.26
N PHE A 63 2.62 -1.26 3.02
CA PHE A 63 2.32 -2.18 4.11
C PHE A 63 3.53 -2.36 5.05
N ASP A 64 4.74 -2.41 4.50
CA ASP A 64 5.96 -2.48 5.30
C ASP A 64 6.12 -1.25 6.20
N ILE A 65 5.85 -0.06 5.65
CA ILE A 65 5.90 1.18 6.42
C ILE A 65 4.86 1.15 7.54
N MET A 66 3.63 0.77 7.24
CA MET A 66 2.59 0.66 8.25
C MET A 66 2.97 -0.32 9.35
N GLY A 67 3.49 -1.50 8.95
CA GLY A 67 3.96 -2.49 9.91
C GLY A 67 5.07 -1.96 10.80
N GLY A 68 6.00 -1.21 10.20
CA GLY A 68 7.10 -0.58 10.94
C GLY A 68 6.61 0.46 11.93
N MET A 69 5.63 1.27 11.55
CA MET A 69 5.01 2.26 12.44
C MET A 69 4.37 1.57 13.65
N ILE A 70 3.66 0.48 13.40
CA ILE A 70 2.98 -0.26 14.48
C ILE A 70 3.99 -0.93 15.41
N ARG A 71 5.04 -1.54 14.86
CA ARG A 71 6.04 -2.26 15.65
C ARG A 71 7.08 -1.36 16.31
N GLY A 72 7.15 -0.09 15.93
CA GLY A 72 8.17 0.82 16.42
C GLY A 72 9.54 0.63 15.78
N THR A 73 9.58 0.08 14.56
CA THR A 73 10.84 -0.13 13.83
C THR A 73 11.61 1.16 13.59
N PHE A 74 10.90 2.29 13.51
CA PHE A 74 11.49 3.60 13.25
C PHE A 74 11.75 4.39 14.53
N GLY A 75 11.88 3.70 15.66
CA GLY A 75 12.14 4.32 16.96
C GLY A 75 11.10 3.87 17.98
N VAL A 76 10.21 4.75 18.41
CA VAL A 76 9.08 4.39 19.24
C VAL A 76 7.86 4.07 18.36
N PRO A 77 6.93 3.22 18.83
CA PRO A 77 5.71 2.98 18.08
C PRO A 77 4.98 4.29 17.79
N THR A 78 4.54 4.44 16.56
CA THR A 78 3.83 5.63 16.13
C THR A 78 2.43 5.65 16.76
N GLU A 79 1.96 6.82 17.14
CA GLU A 79 0.63 6.98 17.71
C GLU A 79 -0.46 6.56 16.71
N LEU A 80 -1.58 6.08 17.24
CA LEU A 80 -2.69 5.60 16.42
C LEU A 80 -3.20 6.66 15.44
N VAL A 81 -3.24 7.92 15.87
CA VAL A 81 -3.67 9.02 14.99
C VAL A 81 -2.77 9.14 13.79
N ALA A 82 -1.45 9.06 13.99
CA ALA A 82 -0.49 9.14 12.89
C ALA A 82 -0.62 7.92 11.95
N GLN A 83 -0.83 6.74 12.51
CA GLN A 83 -1.07 5.54 11.70
C GLN A 83 -2.32 5.69 10.85
N ALA A 84 -3.40 6.19 11.44
CA ALA A 84 -4.66 6.40 10.73
C ALA A 84 -4.51 7.42 9.61
N GLN A 85 -3.81 8.51 9.87
CA GLN A 85 -3.56 9.54 8.86
C GLN A 85 -2.75 8.99 7.69
N PHE A 86 -1.71 8.22 7.98
CA PHE A 86 -0.90 7.61 6.93
C PHE A 86 -1.72 6.65 6.09
N PHE A 87 -2.48 5.79 6.73
CA PHE A 87 -3.34 4.82 6.04
C PHE A 87 -4.35 5.52 5.13
N LYS A 88 -5.06 6.49 5.66
CA LYS A 88 -6.12 7.19 4.91
C LYS A 88 -5.57 8.01 3.76
N LYS A 89 -4.36 8.52 3.91
CA LYS A 89 -3.77 9.36 2.88
C LYS A 89 -3.09 8.56 1.77
N HIS A 90 -2.39 7.47 2.13
CA HIS A 90 -1.49 6.79 1.20
C HIS A 90 -1.95 5.40 0.77
N ILE A 91 -2.87 4.79 1.47
CA ILE A 91 -3.30 3.42 1.18
C ILE A 91 -4.78 3.36 0.83
N GLU A 92 -5.64 3.83 1.70
CA GLU A 92 -7.09 3.72 1.56
C GLU A 92 -7.64 4.27 0.23
N PRO A 93 -7.12 5.39 -0.34
CA PRO A 93 -7.73 5.95 -1.54
C PRO A 93 -7.67 5.06 -2.78
N TRP A 94 -6.76 4.09 -2.81
CA TRP A 94 -6.56 3.31 -4.03
C TRP A 94 -6.42 1.80 -3.79
N ALA A 95 -5.97 1.37 -2.60
CA ALA A 95 -5.68 -0.03 -2.35
C ALA A 95 -6.92 -0.93 -2.51
N PRO A 96 -8.12 -0.53 -2.10
CA PRO A 96 -9.31 -1.36 -2.34
C PRO A 96 -9.55 -1.65 -3.83
N VAL A 97 -9.30 -0.68 -4.70
CA VAL A 97 -9.44 -0.88 -6.14
C VAL A 97 -8.39 -1.87 -6.64
N LEU A 98 -7.15 -1.75 -6.15
CA LEU A 98 -6.10 -2.71 -6.47
C LEU A 98 -6.50 -4.14 -6.08
N MET A 99 -7.07 -4.31 -4.89
CA MET A 99 -7.49 -5.63 -4.43
C MET A 99 -8.60 -6.21 -5.31
N GLN A 100 -9.53 -5.37 -5.75
CA GLN A 100 -10.57 -5.76 -6.70
C GLN A 100 -9.97 -6.18 -8.05
N ASP A 101 -8.98 -5.44 -8.53
CA ASP A 101 -8.31 -5.76 -9.79
C ASP A 101 -7.59 -7.10 -9.71
N ILE A 102 -6.91 -7.37 -8.59
CA ILE A 102 -6.24 -8.66 -8.37
C ILE A 102 -7.26 -9.80 -8.39
N GLU A 103 -8.37 -9.62 -7.72
CA GLU A 103 -9.41 -10.63 -7.65
C GLU A 103 -10.05 -10.88 -9.03
N ALA A 104 -10.22 -9.84 -9.82
CA ALA A 104 -10.85 -9.92 -11.13
C ALA A 104 -9.92 -10.46 -12.22
N ALA A 105 -8.61 -10.46 -12.02
CA ALA A 105 -7.65 -10.90 -13.02
C ALA A 105 -7.78 -12.40 -13.27
N LYS A 106 -8.00 -12.79 -14.53
CA LYS A 106 -8.19 -14.18 -14.89
C LYS A 106 -7.00 -15.07 -14.59
N GLN A 107 -5.79 -14.52 -14.69
CA GLN A 107 -4.57 -15.24 -14.40
C GLN A 107 -4.23 -15.26 -12.91
N ALA A 108 -5.04 -14.65 -12.09
CA ALA A 108 -4.80 -14.51 -10.66
C ALA A 108 -5.46 -15.60 -9.84
N VAL A 109 -5.63 -16.80 -10.41
CA VAL A 109 -6.30 -17.90 -9.70
C VAL A 109 -5.66 -18.16 -8.34
N PHE A 110 -4.34 -18.09 -8.26
CA PHE A 110 -3.63 -18.29 -7.00
C PHE A 110 -3.80 -17.08 -6.06
N TYR A 111 -3.75 -15.87 -6.60
CA TYR A 111 -3.76 -14.65 -5.78
C TYR A 111 -5.17 -14.10 -5.54
N ALA A 112 -6.20 -14.63 -6.20
CA ALA A 112 -7.56 -14.16 -5.97
C ALA A 112 -7.99 -14.24 -4.49
N PRO A 113 -7.72 -15.34 -3.76
CA PRO A 113 -8.02 -15.37 -2.34
C PRO A 113 -7.24 -14.33 -1.53
N VAL A 114 -6.01 -14.03 -1.96
CA VAL A 114 -5.20 -12.98 -1.34
C VAL A 114 -5.85 -11.62 -1.55
N GLY A 115 -6.37 -11.35 -2.76
CA GLY A 115 -7.11 -10.12 -3.03
C GLY A 115 -8.33 -9.97 -2.13
N THR A 116 -9.12 -11.03 -1.99
CA THR A 116 -10.30 -11.04 -1.13
C THR A 116 -9.93 -10.81 0.34
N ILE A 117 -8.88 -11.49 0.82
CA ILE A 117 -8.38 -11.31 2.20
C ILE A 117 -7.88 -9.88 2.38
N GLY A 118 -7.15 -9.35 1.40
CA GLY A 118 -6.65 -7.99 1.46
C GLY A 118 -7.76 -6.97 1.56
N GLN A 119 -8.84 -7.15 0.79
CA GLN A 119 -10.00 -6.26 0.84
C GLN A 119 -10.65 -6.30 2.22
N ALA A 120 -10.85 -7.49 2.78
CA ALA A 120 -11.42 -7.65 4.11
C ALA A 120 -10.54 -6.98 5.16
N PHE A 121 -9.23 -7.16 5.07
CA PHE A 121 -8.27 -6.52 5.98
C PHE A 121 -8.39 -5.00 5.90
N MET A 122 -8.44 -4.44 4.69
CA MET A 122 -8.55 -3.00 4.49
C MET A 122 -9.83 -2.46 5.09
N ASP A 123 -10.95 -3.16 4.93
CA ASP A 123 -12.22 -2.75 5.48
C ASP A 123 -12.17 -2.73 7.01
N ILE A 124 -11.54 -3.74 7.61
CA ILE A 124 -11.38 -3.83 9.07
C ILE A 124 -10.50 -2.68 9.57
N GLU A 125 -9.37 -2.42 8.93
CA GLU A 125 -8.45 -1.37 9.34
C GLU A 125 -9.11 0.01 9.22
N SER A 126 -9.82 0.27 8.14
CA SER A 126 -10.55 1.53 7.96
C SER A 126 -11.57 1.73 9.08
N ALA A 127 -12.35 0.71 9.40
CA ALA A 127 -13.35 0.76 10.46
C ALA A 127 -12.68 0.99 11.82
N ALA A 128 -11.56 0.31 12.08
CA ALA A 128 -10.84 0.46 13.34
C ALA A 128 -10.29 1.88 13.51
N PHE A 129 -9.72 2.46 12.46
CA PHE A 129 -9.21 3.83 12.51
C PHE A 129 -10.34 4.85 12.66
N ASP A 130 -11.48 4.63 12.00
CA ASP A 130 -12.65 5.50 12.15
C ASP A 130 -13.17 5.48 13.59
N MET A 131 -13.21 4.31 14.22
CA MET A 131 -13.61 4.18 15.62
C MET A 131 -12.60 4.88 16.53
N GLY A 132 -11.31 4.76 16.24
CA GLY A 132 -10.26 5.42 17.01
C GLY A 132 -10.36 6.94 16.91
N GLU A 133 -10.70 7.47 15.75
CA GLU A 133 -10.89 8.91 15.56
C GLU A 133 -12.14 9.41 16.27
N ALA A 134 -13.19 8.61 16.29
CA ALA A 134 -14.45 8.98 16.94
C ALA A 134 -14.34 8.96 18.46
N GLY A 135 -13.40 8.18 18.98
CA GLY A 135 -13.15 8.10 20.40
C GLY A 135 -12.16 9.11 20.87
#